data_977b786993fc9e3e0488c72341b5ba07
#
_entry.id   977b786993fc9e3e0488c72341b5ba07
#
_cell.length_a   1.000
_cell.length_b   1.000
_cell.length_c   1.000
_cell.angle_alpha   90.00
_cell.angle_beta   90.00
_cell.angle_gamma   90.00
#
_symmetry.space_group_name_H-M   'P 1'
#
loop_
_entity.id
_entity.type
_entity.pdbx_description
1 polymer ?
#
loop_
_entity_poly.entity_id
_entity_poly.type
_entity_poly.pdbx_seq_one_letter_code
_entity_poly.pdbx_strand_id
1 'polypeptide(L)'
;MKTNSPVLKIAIREYHRIIERKTLFVLSVILPIFIFLFFALLYKNEIVNNVPIGVLDMDNSETSLLVTRYIDATSYIKIANQYYDIEDVKKDIRKGKIQGAVYFPHNFEKNLKAGKPVFVTIYKNTSNLVIGNLLY
;
A
#
# COMPACT_ATOMS: atom_id res chain seq x y z
N MET A 1 48.81 15.90 14.59
CA MET A 1 48.86 14.45 14.88
C MET A 1 48.63 13.72 13.56
N LYS A 2 49.67 13.15 12.93
CA LYS A 2 49.53 12.30 11.70
C LYS A 2 49.01 10.94 12.15
N THR A 3 47.73 10.70 11.91
CA THR A 3 47.12 9.38 12.15
C THR A 3 47.62 8.39 11.08
N ASN A 4 48.81 7.86 11.32
CA ASN A 4 49.43 6.81 10.49
C ASN A 4 48.81 5.44 10.84
N SER A 5 47.50 5.31 10.83
CA SER A 5 46.88 3.98 11.01
C SER A 5 47.14 3.15 9.75
N PRO A 6 47.71 1.92 9.88
CA PRO A 6 47.95 1.06 8.74
C PRO A 6 46.72 0.76 7.94
N VAL A 7 45.56 0.78 8.58
CA VAL A 7 44.23 0.61 8.00
C VAL A 7 43.94 1.71 6.98
N LEU A 8 44.23 2.97 7.30
CA LEU A 8 43.97 4.11 6.40
C LEU A 8 44.80 4.03 5.13
N LYS A 9 46.05 3.61 5.24
CA LYS A 9 46.94 3.41 4.07
C LYS A 9 46.45 2.28 3.17
N ILE A 10 45.99 1.20 3.76
CA ILE A 10 45.40 0.08 2.99
C ILE A 10 44.12 0.54 2.27
N ALA A 11 43.21 1.25 2.97
CA ALA A 11 41.99 1.75 2.38
C ALA A 11 42.25 2.68 1.19
N ILE A 12 43.17 3.64 1.32
CA ILE A 12 43.52 4.56 0.23
C ILE A 12 44.12 3.79 -0.98
N ARG A 13 44.96 2.78 -0.73
CA ARG A 13 45.55 1.97 -1.79
C ARG A 13 44.46 1.15 -2.52
N GLU A 14 43.53 0.56 -1.82
CA GLU A 14 42.44 -0.20 -2.44
C GLU A 14 41.49 0.71 -3.20
N TYR A 15 41.22 1.93 -2.69
CA TYR A 15 40.44 2.95 -3.40
C TYR A 15 41.04 3.32 -4.74
N HIS A 16 42.36 3.61 -4.80
CA HIS A 16 43.08 3.86 -6.08
C HIS A 16 43.01 2.67 -7.03
N ARG A 17 43.17 1.46 -6.51
CA ARG A 17 43.11 0.23 -7.32
C ARG A 17 41.72 0.04 -7.95
N ILE A 18 40.66 0.41 -7.26
CA ILE A 18 39.29 0.34 -7.79
C ILE A 18 39.12 1.33 -8.95
N ILE A 19 39.60 2.57 -8.78
CA ILE A 19 39.46 3.63 -9.81
C ILE A 19 40.32 3.33 -11.06
N GLU A 20 41.52 2.82 -10.88
CA GLU A 20 42.42 2.50 -11.99
C GLU A 20 41.92 1.33 -12.86
N ARG A 21 41.19 0.41 -12.29
CA ARG A 21 40.61 -0.73 -13.03
C ARG A 21 39.17 -0.41 -13.43
N LYS A 22 38.95 -0.02 -14.69
CA LYS A 22 37.63 0.30 -15.25
C LYS A 22 36.55 -0.73 -14.91
N THR A 23 36.91 -2.03 -14.97
CA THR A 23 35.98 -3.12 -14.65
C THR A 23 35.55 -3.12 -13.17
N LEU A 24 36.49 -2.89 -12.25
CA LEU A 24 36.19 -2.82 -10.80
C LEU A 24 35.38 -1.57 -10.47
N PHE A 25 35.69 -0.45 -11.10
CA PHE A 25 34.93 0.80 -10.92
C PHE A 25 33.48 0.64 -11.39
N VAL A 26 33.27 0.07 -12.58
CA VAL A 26 31.93 -0.22 -13.10
C VAL A 26 31.16 -1.14 -12.15
N LEU A 27 31.81 -2.22 -11.71
CA LEU A 27 31.15 -3.21 -10.85
C LEU A 27 30.82 -2.66 -9.45
N SER A 28 31.73 -1.85 -8.87
CA SER A 28 31.57 -1.35 -7.49
C SER A 28 30.71 -0.09 -7.38
N VAL A 29 30.67 0.76 -8.40
CA VAL A 29 30.03 2.06 -8.34
C VAL A 29 28.85 2.15 -9.30
N ILE A 30 29.06 1.83 -10.57
CA ILE A 30 28.01 2.02 -11.58
C ILE A 30 26.90 0.98 -11.43
N LEU A 31 27.25 -0.29 -11.16
CA LEU A 31 26.26 -1.35 -11.04
C LEU A 31 25.26 -1.12 -9.88
N PRO A 32 25.69 -0.79 -8.65
CA PRO A 32 24.75 -0.46 -7.56
C PRO A 32 23.86 0.74 -7.87
N ILE A 33 24.42 1.81 -8.48
CA ILE A 33 23.63 2.98 -8.89
C ILE A 33 22.60 2.61 -9.95
N PHE A 34 22.98 1.80 -10.92
CA PHE A 34 22.07 1.31 -11.96
C PHE A 34 20.94 0.47 -11.38
N ILE A 35 21.27 -0.47 -10.47
CA ILE A 35 20.28 -1.30 -9.78
C ILE A 35 19.32 -0.43 -8.98
N PHE A 36 19.83 0.54 -8.22
CA PHE A 36 19.00 1.48 -7.46
C PHE A 36 18.05 2.27 -8.36
N LEU A 37 18.57 2.82 -9.46
CA LEU A 37 17.77 3.58 -10.42
C LEU A 37 16.71 2.70 -11.09
N PHE A 38 17.08 1.47 -11.45
CA PHE A 38 16.18 0.49 -12.03
C PHE A 38 15.00 0.17 -11.09
N PHE A 39 15.27 -0.12 -9.82
CA PHE A 39 14.22 -0.35 -8.83
C PHE A 39 13.42 0.92 -8.55
N ALA A 40 14.05 2.08 -8.47
CA ALA A 40 13.33 3.36 -8.29
C ALA A 40 12.34 3.62 -9.45
N LEU A 41 12.72 3.29 -10.68
CA LEU A 41 11.83 3.40 -11.85
C LEU A 41 10.70 2.36 -11.83
N LEU A 42 10.99 1.12 -11.43
CA LEU A 42 9.98 0.08 -11.30
C LEU A 42 8.92 0.45 -10.25
N TYR A 43 9.37 0.90 -9.08
CA TYR A 43 8.46 1.22 -7.96
C TYR A 43 7.81 2.61 -8.07
N LYS A 44 8.28 3.47 -8.97
CA LYS A 44 7.69 4.82 -9.17
C LYS A 44 6.19 4.79 -9.46
N ASN A 45 5.71 3.79 -10.17
CA ASN A 45 4.32 3.66 -10.61
C ASN A 45 3.50 2.69 -9.74
N GLU A 46 4.07 2.09 -8.70
CA GLU A 46 3.39 1.14 -7.82
C GLU A 46 2.63 1.81 -6.65
N ILE A 47 2.54 3.13 -6.62
CA ILE A 47 1.58 3.79 -5.73
C ILE A 47 0.19 3.45 -6.26
N VAL A 48 -0.40 2.42 -5.68
CA VAL A 48 -1.76 2.00 -6.00
C VAL A 48 -2.71 3.10 -5.52
N ASN A 49 -3.09 3.99 -6.43
CA ASN A 49 -4.06 5.04 -6.18
C ASN A 49 -5.44 4.59 -6.69
N ASN A 50 -6.48 5.06 -6.03
CA ASN A 50 -7.86 4.82 -6.44
C ASN A 50 -8.25 3.32 -6.49
N VAL A 51 -7.86 2.54 -5.47
CA VAL A 51 -8.31 1.15 -5.35
C VAL A 51 -9.83 1.11 -5.29
N PRO A 52 -10.51 0.48 -6.27
CA PRO A 52 -11.96 0.43 -6.28
C PRO A 52 -12.46 -0.49 -5.19
N ILE A 53 -13.25 0.06 -4.26
CA ILE A 53 -13.96 -0.71 -3.23
C ILE A 53 -15.47 -0.51 -3.34
N GLY A 54 -16.20 -1.47 -2.79
CA GLY A 54 -17.64 -1.39 -2.61
C GLY A 54 -18.03 -0.96 -1.20
N VAL A 55 -19.23 -0.47 -1.06
CA VAL A 55 -19.87 -0.23 0.24
C VAL A 55 -21.19 -0.97 0.28
N LEU A 56 -21.37 -1.81 1.30
CA LEU A 56 -22.62 -2.48 1.63
C LEU A 56 -23.13 -1.87 2.94
N ASP A 57 -24.02 -0.88 2.82
CA ASP A 57 -24.58 -0.17 3.97
C ASP A 57 -26.01 -0.63 4.24
N MET A 58 -26.19 -1.38 5.34
CA MET A 58 -27.50 -1.86 5.81
C MET A 58 -28.13 -0.93 6.85
N ASP A 59 -27.39 0.08 7.31
CA ASP A 59 -27.87 1.03 8.30
C ASP A 59 -28.49 2.27 7.66
N ASN A 60 -27.93 2.73 6.56
CA ASN A 60 -28.30 3.93 5.81
C ASN A 60 -28.43 5.16 6.73
N SER A 61 -27.59 5.24 7.76
CA SER A 61 -27.60 6.32 8.73
C SER A 61 -26.69 7.47 8.31
N GLU A 62 -26.86 8.61 8.97
CA GLU A 62 -25.98 9.76 8.76
C GLU A 62 -24.51 9.42 9.10
N THR A 63 -24.31 8.63 10.14
CA THR A 63 -22.99 8.20 10.59
C THR A 63 -22.31 7.24 9.59
N SER A 64 -23.02 6.26 9.04
CA SER A 64 -22.46 5.36 8.01
C SER A 64 -22.10 6.12 6.73
N LEU A 65 -22.94 7.06 6.31
CA LEU A 65 -22.64 7.92 5.17
C LEU A 65 -21.43 8.83 5.41
N LEU A 66 -21.29 9.38 6.63
CA LEU A 66 -20.14 10.19 6.99
C LEU A 66 -18.84 9.39 6.93
N VAL A 67 -18.82 8.19 7.51
CA VAL A 67 -17.65 7.29 7.46
C VAL A 67 -17.33 6.93 6.01
N THR A 68 -18.33 6.62 5.20
CA THR A 68 -18.18 6.34 3.77
C THR A 68 -17.50 7.50 3.04
N ARG A 69 -17.90 8.73 3.30
CA ARG A 69 -17.27 9.94 2.71
C ARG A 69 -15.82 10.11 3.15
N TYR A 70 -15.50 9.82 4.41
CA TYR A 70 -14.11 9.87 4.88
C TYR A 70 -13.23 8.83 4.18
N ILE A 71 -13.76 7.63 3.95
CA ILE A 71 -13.05 6.58 3.20
C ILE A 71 -12.80 7.04 1.75
N ASP A 72 -13.81 7.59 1.08
CA ASP A 72 -13.70 8.07 -0.31
C ASP A 72 -12.79 9.29 -0.46
N ALA A 73 -12.64 10.08 0.59
CA ALA A 73 -11.73 11.23 0.59
C ALA A 73 -10.23 10.84 0.68
N THR A 74 -9.92 9.58 0.90
CA THR A 74 -8.52 9.10 0.91
C THR A 74 -7.98 8.97 -0.51
N SER A 75 -6.70 9.30 -0.69
CA SER A 75 -6.05 9.24 -2.03
C SER A 75 -5.86 7.81 -2.55
N TYR A 76 -5.94 6.80 -1.67
CA TYR A 76 -5.62 5.41 -2.00
C TYR A 76 -6.84 4.59 -2.39
N ILE A 77 -8.03 4.98 -1.93
CA ILE A 77 -9.28 4.22 -2.05
C ILE A 77 -10.29 5.06 -2.81
N LYS A 78 -11.07 4.42 -3.67
CA LYS A 78 -12.21 5.04 -4.35
C LYS A 78 -13.43 4.16 -4.21
N ILE A 79 -14.53 4.73 -3.74
CA ILE A 79 -15.81 4.02 -3.70
C ILE A 79 -16.33 3.90 -5.12
N ALA A 80 -16.32 2.68 -5.65
CA ALA A 80 -16.75 2.39 -7.01
C ALA A 80 -18.25 2.14 -7.09
N ASN A 81 -18.81 1.39 -6.12
CA ASN A 81 -20.22 1.01 -6.10
C ASN A 81 -20.77 0.90 -4.68
N GLN A 82 -22.07 1.19 -4.56
CA GLN A 82 -22.87 0.81 -3.39
C GLN A 82 -23.62 -0.48 -3.69
N TYR A 83 -23.71 -1.35 -2.70
CA TYR A 83 -24.34 -2.66 -2.78
C TYR A 83 -25.43 -2.80 -1.75
N TYR A 84 -26.43 -3.59 -2.07
CA TYR A 84 -27.57 -3.89 -1.18
C TYR A 84 -27.60 -5.39 -0.82
N ASP A 85 -26.78 -6.21 -1.52
CA ASP A 85 -26.67 -7.64 -1.28
C ASP A 85 -25.20 -8.05 -1.23
N ILE A 86 -24.89 -8.94 -0.28
CA ILE A 86 -23.55 -9.50 -0.08
C ILE A 86 -23.10 -10.38 -1.25
N GLU A 87 -24.04 -11.05 -1.92
CA GLU A 87 -23.70 -11.93 -3.04
C GLU A 87 -23.20 -11.13 -4.25
N ASP A 88 -23.75 -9.94 -4.49
CA ASP A 88 -23.25 -9.05 -5.54
C ASP A 88 -21.85 -8.51 -5.21
N VAL A 89 -21.57 -8.20 -3.93
CA VAL A 89 -20.22 -7.85 -3.46
C VAL A 89 -19.23 -8.97 -3.77
N LYS A 90 -19.55 -10.22 -3.36
CA LYS A 90 -18.69 -11.38 -3.59
C LYS A 90 -18.46 -11.65 -5.07
N LYS A 91 -19.50 -11.48 -5.89
CA LYS A 91 -19.43 -11.65 -7.35
C LYS A 91 -18.51 -10.62 -8.00
N ASP A 92 -18.59 -9.36 -7.61
CA ASP A 92 -17.77 -8.31 -8.18
C ASP A 92 -16.32 -8.34 -7.66
N ILE A 93 -16.09 -8.80 -6.42
CA ILE A 93 -14.75 -9.14 -5.92
C ILE A 93 -14.13 -10.28 -6.77
N ARG A 94 -14.88 -11.38 -7.01
CA ARG A 94 -14.39 -12.50 -7.84
C ARG A 94 -14.10 -12.09 -9.28
N LYS A 95 -14.85 -11.15 -9.83
CA LYS A 95 -14.64 -10.59 -11.17
C LYS A 95 -13.51 -9.55 -11.23
N GLY A 96 -12.94 -9.18 -10.10
CA GLY A 96 -11.90 -8.14 -10.02
C GLY A 96 -12.39 -6.72 -10.28
N LYS A 97 -13.70 -6.47 -10.29
CA LYS A 97 -14.27 -5.14 -10.47
C LYS A 97 -14.03 -4.24 -9.27
N ILE A 98 -14.07 -4.83 -8.06
CA ILE A 98 -13.71 -4.21 -6.80
C ILE A 98 -12.68 -5.09 -6.09
N GLN A 99 -11.79 -4.48 -5.33
CA GLN A 99 -10.75 -5.19 -4.59
C GLN A 99 -11.18 -5.53 -3.16
N GLY A 100 -12.23 -4.89 -2.69
CA GLY A 100 -12.82 -5.16 -1.38
C GLY A 100 -14.13 -4.41 -1.20
N ALA A 101 -14.76 -4.61 -0.06
CA ALA A 101 -15.96 -3.88 0.33
C ALA A 101 -16.03 -3.67 1.84
N VAL A 102 -16.60 -2.55 2.24
CA VAL A 102 -16.90 -2.21 3.63
C VAL A 102 -18.37 -2.49 3.90
N TYR A 103 -18.66 -3.24 4.96
CA TYR A 103 -20.00 -3.58 5.39
C TYR A 103 -20.35 -2.89 6.70
N PHE A 104 -21.42 -2.10 6.68
CA PHE A 104 -22.04 -1.49 7.84
C PHE A 104 -23.29 -2.28 8.24
N PRO A 105 -23.35 -2.86 9.47
CA PRO A 105 -24.48 -3.66 9.92
C PRO A 105 -25.69 -2.78 10.28
N HIS A 106 -26.87 -3.39 10.32
CA HIS A 106 -28.08 -2.75 10.84
C HIS A 106 -27.86 -2.21 12.26
N ASN A 107 -28.48 -1.06 12.56
CA ASN A 107 -28.35 -0.32 13.82
C ASN A 107 -26.90 0.09 14.16
N PHE A 108 -26.04 0.31 13.15
CA PHE A 108 -24.67 0.78 13.32
C PHE A 108 -24.63 2.06 14.16
N GLU A 109 -25.32 3.11 13.71
CA GLU A 109 -25.35 4.40 14.39
C GLU A 109 -25.99 4.31 15.79
N LYS A 110 -27.12 3.60 15.91
CA LYS A 110 -27.83 3.43 17.16
C LYS A 110 -26.94 2.77 18.24
N ASN A 111 -26.25 1.72 17.87
CA ASN A 111 -25.36 1.02 18.78
C ASN A 111 -24.13 1.87 19.13
N LEU A 112 -23.57 2.58 18.16
CA LEU A 112 -22.44 3.47 18.38
C LEU A 112 -22.79 4.60 19.36
N LYS A 113 -23.95 5.27 19.18
CA LYS A 113 -24.46 6.30 20.10
C LYS A 113 -24.80 5.75 21.49
N ALA A 114 -25.16 4.47 21.59
CA ALA A 114 -25.42 3.80 22.85
C ALA A 114 -24.14 3.29 23.56
N GLY A 115 -22.96 3.54 23.01
CA GLY A 115 -21.69 3.05 23.55
C GLY A 115 -21.52 1.53 23.48
N LYS A 116 -22.29 0.84 22.62
CA LYS A 116 -22.18 -0.60 22.41
C LYS A 116 -21.10 -0.89 21.36
N PRO A 117 -20.39 -2.02 21.48
CA PRO A 117 -19.42 -2.42 20.46
C PRO A 117 -20.12 -2.65 19.12
N VAL A 118 -19.54 -2.11 18.06
CA VAL A 118 -20.02 -2.27 16.67
C VAL A 118 -18.86 -2.73 15.82
N PHE A 119 -19.12 -3.73 14.97
CA PHE A 119 -18.10 -4.30 14.08
C PHE A 119 -18.42 -3.88 12.64
N VAL A 120 -17.50 -3.16 12.03
CA VAL A 120 -17.49 -2.94 10.58
C VAL A 120 -16.70 -4.08 9.97
N THR A 121 -17.27 -4.78 9.00
CA THR A 121 -16.60 -5.91 8.36
C THR A 121 -16.00 -5.46 7.02
N ILE A 122 -14.74 -5.81 6.80
CA ILE A 122 -14.06 -5.54 5.54
C ILE A 122 -13.89 -6.85 4.78
N TYR A 123 -14.53 -6.93 3.62
CA TYR A 123 -14.29 -8.00 2.64
C TYR A 123 -13.15 -7.59 1.72
N LYS A 124 -12.14 -8.43 1.55
CA LYS A 124 -11.00 -8.13 0.69
C LYS A 124 -10.68 -9.27 -0.27
N ASN A 125 -10.17 -8.92 -1.42
CA ASN A 125 -9.59 -9.87 -2.36
C ASN A 125 -8.16 -10.19 -1.94
N THR A 126 -7.91 -11.38 -1.45
CA THR A 126 -6.57 -11.83 -1.01
C THR A 126 -5.70 -12.36 -2.15
N SER A 127 -6.23 -12.43 -3.37
CA SER A 127 -5.47 -12.88 -4.54
C SER A 127 -4.38 -11.87 -4.96
N ASN A 128 -4.50 -10.61 -4.55
CA ASN A 128 -3.49 -9.59 -4.77
C ASN A 128 -2.90 -9.15 -3.43
N LEU A 129 -1.67 -9.62 -3.14
CA LEU A 129 -0.97 -9.39 -1.87
C LEU A 129 -0.74 -7.91 -1.57
N VAL A 130 -0.50 -7.08 -2.59
CA VAL A 130 -0.23 -5.65 -2.41
C VAL A 130 -1.49 -4.92 -1.98
N ILE A 131 -2.61 -5.14 -2.66
CA ILE A 131 -3.89 -4.49 -2.38
C ILE A 131 -4.52 -5.04 -1.10
N GLY A 132 -4.37 -6.35 -0.84
CA GLY A 132 -4.86 -6.98 0.37
C GLY A 132 -4.33 -6.34 1.65
N ASN A 133 -3.10 -5.84 1.64
CA ASN A 133 -2.46 -5.21 2.80
C ASN A 133 -2.85 -3.73 3.00
N LEU A 134 -3.38 -3.04 1.99
CA LEU A 134 -3.85 -1.66 2.10
C LEU A 134 -5.21 -1.53 2.82
N LEU A 135 -5.93 -2.65 2.95
CA LEU A 135 -7.26 -2.70 3.57
C LEU A 135 -7.23 -3.20 5.04
N TYR A 136 -6.08 -3.07 5.71
CA TYR A 136 -5.95 -3.29 7.16
C TYR A 136 -6.00 -1.99 7.93
#